data_8713dc58bd6c1aab5c771cebaaaeb704
#
_entry.id   8713dc58bd6c1aab5c771cebaaaeb704
#
_cell.length_a   1.000
_cell.length_b   1.000
_cell.length_c   1.000
_cell.angle_alpha   90.00
_cell.angle_beta   90.00
_cell.angle_gamma   90.00
#
_symmetry.space_group_name_H-M   'P 1'
#
loop_
_entity.id
_entity.type
_entity.pdbx_description
1 polymer ?
#
loop_
_entity_poly.entity_id
_entity_poly.type
_entity_poly.pdbx_seq_one_letter_code
_entity_poly.pdbx_strand_id
1 'polypeptide(L)'
;MINFLKQIFTWWHKQTVGTFIYTLFTGKFIGRDQFGNKYYSNSKGRRWVIYKDNIESSKIPPDWHSWIHFLKINKPSNEEKKFLWQKQYEENLTGTARAYKPEGSLTSGLKKNMKKYEIWKP
;
A
#
# COMPACT_ATOMS: atom_id res chain seq x y z
N MET A 1 16.47 15.92 -13.58
CA MET A 1 17.61 16.27 -12.70
C MET A 1 17.23 16.32 -11.23
N ILE A 2 16.21 17.06 -10.83
CA ILE A 2 15.76 17.17 -9.42
C ILE A 2 15.39 15.80 -8.79
N ASN A 3 14.75 14.90 -9.55
CA ASN A 3 14.39 13.56 -9.05
C ASN A 3 15.61 12.68 -8.77
N PHE A 4 16.67 12.80 -9.54
CA PHE A 4 17.92 12.06 -9.34
C PHE A 4 18.65 12.54 -8.08
N LEU A 5 18.73 13.84 -7.85
CA LEU A 5 19.29 14.39 -6.62
C LEU A 5 18.48 13.97 -5.39
N LYS A 6 17.15 13.97 -5.47
CA LYS A 6 16.29 13.45 -4.40
C LYS A 6 16.56 11.98 -4.10
N GLN A 7 16.80 11.14 -5.10
CA GLN A 7 17.15 9.73 -4.87
C GLN A 7 18.48 9.51 -4.15
N ILE A 8 19.44 10.44 -4.35
CA ILE A 8 20.74 10.36 -3.66
C ILE A 8 20.63 10.81 -2.22
N PHE A 9 19.93 11.92 -1.98
CA PHE A 9 19.91 12.59 -0.67
C PHE A 9 18.73 12.22 0.22
N THR A 10 17.68 11.59 -0.33
CA THR A 10 16.49 11.23 0.44
C THR A 10 16.17 9.74 0.32
N TRP A 11 16.13 9.07 1.46
CA TRP A 11 15.82 7.65 1.53
C TRP A 11 14.31 7.34 1.33
N TRP A 12 13.46 8.35 1.46
CA TRP A 12 12.00 8.21 1.35
C TRP A 12 11.43 8.46 -0.05
N HIS A 13 12.28 8.75 -1.05
CA HIS A 13 11.82 9.03 -2.40
C HIS A 13 11.90 7.79 -3.30
N LYS A 14 10.80 7.06 -3.45
CA LYS A 14 10.62 5.86 -4.28
C LYS A 14 11.60 4.71 -3.95
N GLN A 15 12.88 4.91 -4.13
CA GLN A 15 13.95 3.95 -3.86
C GLN A 15 15.29 4.67 -3.72
N THR A 16 16.21 4.06 -3.00
CA THR A 16 17.59 4.54 -2.94
C THR A 16 18.36 4.20 -4.20
N VAL A 17 19.42 4.95 -4.49
CA VAL A 17 20.31 4.66 -5.62
C VAL A 17 20.89 3.24 -5.51
N GLY A 18 21.26 2.81 -4.30
CA GLY A 18 21.75 1.44 -4.07
C GLY A 18 20.71 0.39 -4.44
N THR A 19 19.45 0.57 -4.07
CA THR A 19 18.36 -0.35 -4.46
C THR A 19 18.16 -0.33 -5.98
N PHE A 20 18.24 0.82 -6.61
CA PHE A 20 18.14 0.93 -8.08
C PHE A 20 19.24 0.12 -8.78
N ILE A 21 20.50 0.35 -8.41
CA ILE A 21 21.65 -0.36 -8.97
C ILE A 21 21.53 -1.87 -8.70
N TYR A 22 21.20 -2.25 -7.48
CA TYR A 22 21.01 -3.65 -7.11
C TYR A 22 19.92 -4.31 -7.95
N THR A 23 18.79 -3.64 -8.14
CA THR A 23 17.68 -4.14 -8.97
C THR A 23 18.08 -4.28 -10.42
N LEU A 24 18.88 -3.36 -10.95
CA LEU A 24 19.34 -3.39 -12.33
C LEU A 24 20.22 -4.62 -12.62
N PHE A 25 21.12 -4.98 -11.70
CA PHE A 25 22.06 -6.08 -11.90
C PHE A 25 21.54 -7.45 -11.45
N THR A 26 20.72 -7.50 -10.41
CA THR A 26 20.32 -8.78 -9.79
C THR A 26 18.81 -8.99 -9.74
N GLY A 27 18.01 -7.96 -10.05
CA GLY A 27 16.56 -8.00 -9.95
C GLY A 27 15.91 -8.67 -11.15
N LYS A 28 15.16 -9.74 -10.89
CA LYS A 28 14.24 -10.34 -11.85
C LYS A 28 12.85 -9.79 -11.60
N PHE A 29 12.27 -9.15 -12.62
CA PHE A 29 10.91 -8.63 -12.55
C PHE A 29 9.89 -9.78 -12.46
N ILE A 30 8.99 -9.73 -11.48
CA ILE A 30 7.97 -10.74 -11.24
C ILE A 30 6.59 -10.27 -11.66
N GLY A 31 6.23 -9.03 -11.32
CA GLY A 31 4.92 -8.50 -11.67
C GLY A 31 4.67 -7.10 -11.13
N ARG A 32 3.45 -6.64 -11.36
CA ARG A 32 2.97 -5.32 -10.93
C ARG A 32 1.59 -5.47 -10.30
N ASP A 33 1.30 -4.66 -9.29
CA ASP A 33 -0.01 -4.62 -8.65
C ASP A 33 -0.94 -3.55 -9.26
N GLN A 34 -2.16 -3.46 -8.71
CA GLN A 34 -3.18 -2.50 -9.13
C GLN A 34 -2.78 -1.02 -8.90
N PHE A 35 -1.89 -0.75 -7.94
CA PHE A 35 -1.38 0.59 -7.65
C PHE A 35 -0.16 0.95 -8.51
N GLY A 36 0.36 0.00 -9.28
CA GLY A 36 1.50 0.17 -10.16
C GLY A 36 2.85 -0.06 -9.48
N ASN A 37 2.88 -0.59 -8.26
CA ASN A 37 4.11 -1.01 -7.60
C ASN A 37 4.71 -2.21 -8.33
N LYS A 38 6.03 -2.27 -8.42
CA LYS A 38 6.76 -3.32 -9.13
C LYS A 38 7.44 -4.26 -8.15
N TYR A 39 7.29 -5.54 -8.39
CA TYR A 39 7.83 -6.60 -7.53
C TYR A 39 8.98 -7.31 -8.21
N TYR A 40 10.04 -7.52 -7.45
CA TYR A 40 11.28 -8.13 -7.93
C TYR A 40 11.73 -9.25 -7.00
N SER A 41 12.44 -10.20 -7.57
CA SER A 41 13.19 -11.21 -6.81
C SER A 41 14.58 -11.40 -7.37
N ASN A 42 15.46 -12.05 -6.63
CA ASN A 42 16.77 -12.44 -7.11
C ASN A 42 16.96 -13.96 -7.03
N SER A 43 18.04 -14.45 -7.60
CA SER A 43 18.42 -15.88 -7.55
C SER A 43 18.70 -16.39 -6.13
N LYS A 44 19.03 -15.50 -5.19
CA LYS A 44 19.26 -15.81 -3.77
C LYS A 44 17.98 -15.88 -2.93
N GLY A 45 16.80 -15.80 -3.57
CA GLY A 45 15.51 -15.88 -2.91
C GLY A 45 15.03 -14.58 -2.24
N ARG A 46 15.75 -13.48 -2.34
CA ARG A 46 15.26 -12.19 -1.80
C ARG A 46 14.14 -11.65 -2.66
N ARG A 47 13.13 -11.02 -2.01
CA ARG A 47 11.97 -10.40 -2.65
C ARG A 47 11.84 -8.97 -2.17
N TRP A 48 11.53 -8.04 -3.09
CA TRP A 48 11.32 -6.63 -2.73
C TRP A 48 10.34 -5.95 -3.66
N VAL A 49 9.86 -4.78 -3.24
CA VAL A 49 8.94 -3.93 -3.98
C VAL A 49 9.61 -2.61 -4.29
N ILE A 50 9.32 -2.05 -5.46
CA ILE A 50 9.61 -0.67 -5.81
C ILE A 50 8.27 0.05 -5.97
N TYR A 51 8.04 1.02 -5.11
CA TYR A 51 6.81 1.80 -5.11
C TYR A 51 6.77 2.75 -6.32
N LYS A 52 5.57 2.92 -6.87
CA LYS A 52 5.36 3.87 -7.97
C LYS A 52 5.43 5.32 -7.46
N ASP A 53 4.77 5.59 -6.34
CA ASP A 53 4.62 6.92 -5.76
C ASP A 53 5.24 6.99 -4.37
N ASN A 54 4.46 7.36 -3.36
CA ASN A 54 4.92 7.42 -1.98
C ASN A 54 5.22 6.02 -1.42
N ILE A 55 6.30 5.94 -0.64
CA ILE A 55 6.68 4.71 0.05
C ILE A 55 5.76 4.53 1.25
N GLU A 56 4.82 3.62 1.12
CA GLU A 56 3.89 3.28 2.18
C GLU A 56 3.54 1.79 2.12
N SER A 57 3.75 1.08 3.21
CA SER A 57 3.55 -0.37 3.27
C SER A 57 2.08 -0.78 3.05
N SER A 58 1.12 0.08 3.42
CA SER A 58 -0.29 -0.18 3.19
C SER A 58 -0.70 -0.18 1.70
N LYS A 59 0.16 0.32 0.81
CA LYS A 59 -0.06 0.24 -0.65
C LYS A 59 0.20 -1.13 -1.25
N ILE A 60 0.69 -2.07 -0.46
CA ILE A 60 0.91 -3.44 -0.93
C ILE A 60 -0.37 -4.25 -0.73
N PRO A 61 -1.01 -4.75 -1.80
CA PRO A 61 -2.19 -5.60 -1.68
C PRO A 61 -1.90 -6.89 -0.92
N PRO A 62 -2.89 -7.50 -0.23
CA PRO A 62 -2.70 -8.68 0.63
C PRO A 62 -2.03 -9.86 -0.09
N ASP A 63 -2.35 -10.09 -1.35
CA ASP A 63 -1.78 -11.19 -2.14
C ASP A 63 -0.28 -10.99 -2.38
N TRP A 64 0.12 -9.77 -2.73
CA TRP A 64 1.52 -9.40 -2.89
C TRP A 64 2.26 -9.34 -1.56
N HIS A 65 1.58 -8.91 -0.48
CA HIS A 65 2.12 -8.98 0.88
C HIS A 65 2.45 -10.41 1.27
N SER A 66 1.53 -11.35 1.03
CA SER A 66 1.76 -12.77 1.28
C SER A 66 2.94 -13.33 0.48
N TRP A 67 3.10 -12.88 -0.75
CA TRP A 67 4.23 -13.27 -1.59
C TRP A 67 5.56 -12.70 -1.08
N ILE A 68 5.64 -11.41 -0.73
CA ILE A 68 6.86 -10.78 -0.18
C ILE A 68 7.31 -11.47 1.11
N HIS A 69 6.38 -11.83 1.97
CA HIS A 69 6.64 -12.48 3.27
C HIS A 69 6.80 -14.00 3.17
N PHE A 70 6.95 -14.55 1.97
CA PHE A 70 7.15 -15.98 1.73
C PHE A 70 6.02 -16.90 2.20
N LEU A 71 4.84 -16.35 2.48
CA LEU A 71 3.64 -17.14 2.80
C LEU A 71 3.09 -17.86 1.56
N LYS A 72 3.23 -17.22 0.40
CA LYS A 72 2.93 -17.82 -0.92
C LYS A 72 4.21 -17.92 -1.74
N ILE A 73 4.42 -19.07 -2.37
CA ILE A 73 5.57 -19.32 -3.24
C ILE A 73 5.35 -18.69 -4.61
N ASN A 74 4.14 -18.88 -5.16
CA ASN A 74 3.78 -18.39 -6.48
C ASN A 74 3.40 -16.92 -6.44
N LYS A 75 3.69 -16.20 -7.54
CA LYS A 75 3.20 -14.82 -7.72
C LYS A 75 1.66 -14.82 -7.73
N PRO A 76 1.02 -13.77 -7.21
CA PRO A 76 -0.42 -13.62 -7.32
C PRO A 76 -0.88 -13.64 -8.78
N SER A 77 -1.95 -14.37 -9.05
CA SER A 77 -2.64 -14.37 -10.35
C SER A 77 -3.99 -13.66 -10.21
N ASN A 78 -4.43 -13.02 -11.28
CA ASN A 78 -5.77 -12.40 -11.32
C ASN A 78 -6.91 -13.44 -11.29
N GLU A 79 -6.60 -14.72 -11.43
CA GLU A 79 -7.54 -15.84 -11.45
C GLU A 79 -7.82 -16.41 -10.06
N GLU A 80 -7.17 -15.92 -9.00
CA GLU A 80 -7.49 -16.35 -7.64
C GLU A 80 -8.94 -16.00 -7.32
N LYS A 81 -9.69 -17.02 -6.89
CA LYS A 81 -11.11 -16.88 -6.54
C LYS A 81 -11.25 -15.86 -5.41
N LYS A 82 -11.93 -14.76 -5.70
CA LYS A 82 -12.32 -13.79 -4.69
C LYS A 82 -13.65 -14.24 -4.08
N PHE A 83 -13.77 -14.14 -2.77
CA PHE A 83 -15.04 -14.39 -2.09
C PHE A 83 -16.04 -13.26 -2.41
N LEU A 84 -17.34 -13.58 -2.40
CA LEU A 84 -18.41 -12.61 -2.70
C LEU A 84 -18.40 -11.39 -1.76
N TRP A 85 -17.95 -11.58 -0.51
CA TRP A 85 -17.84 -10.49 0.48
C TRP A 85 -16.56 -9.67 0.34
N GLN A 86 -15.60 -10.13 -0.43
CA GLN A 86 -14.29 -9.48 -0.56
C GLN A 86 -14.39 -8.23 -1.42
N LYS A 87 -14.13 -7.10 -0.81
CA LYS A 87 -14.03 -5.80 -1.49
C LYS A 87 -12.66 -5.63 -2.13
N GLN A 88 -12.58 -4.70 -3.08
CA GLN A 88 -11.29 -4.29 -3.62
C GLN A 88 -10.43 -3.67 -2.51
N TYR A 89 -9.16 -4.02 -2.50
CA TYR A 89 -8.22 -3.49 -1.51
C TYR A 89 -8.00 -2.00 -1.70
N GLU A 90 -8.06 -1.27 -0.60
CA GLU A 90 -7.73 0.15 -0.51
C GLU A 90 -6.55 0.36 0.44
N GLU A 91 -5.70 1.34 0.13
CA GLU A 91 -4.61 1.74 1.01
C GLU A 91 -5.13 2.41 2.29
N ASN A 92 -4.26 2.59 3.27
CA ASN A 92 -4.60 3.36 4.47
C ASN A 92 -4.77 4.84 4.12
N LEU A 93 -6.00 5.32 4.28
CA LEU A 93 -6.38 6.70 3.94
C LEU A 93 -6.25 7.68 5.11
N THR A 94 -5.78 7.23 6.28
CA THR A 94 -5.57 8.09 7.46
C THR A 94 -4.63 9.26 7.12
N GLY A 95 -5.03 10.46 7.49
CA GLY A 95 -4.28 11.68 7.16
C GLY A 95 -4.59 12.28 5.78
N THR A 96 -5.41 11.63 4.97
CA THR A 96 -5.86 12.15 3.67
C THR A 96 -7.26 12.76 3.75
N ALA A 97 -7.66 13.49 2.72
CA ALA A 97 -9.03 14.02 2.61
C ALA A 97 -10.11 12.92 2.51
N ARG A 98 -9.72 11.71 2.08
CA ARG A 98 -10.59 10.53 1.94
C ARG A 98 -10.67 9.68 3.22
N ALA A 99 -9.96 10.07 4.28
CA ALA A 99 -9.99 9.34 5.54
C ALA A 99 -11.42 9.25 6.09
N TYR A 100 -11.77 8.09 6.64
CA TYR A 100 -13.04 7.92 7.33
C TYR A 100 -13.14 8.90 8.50
N LYS A 101 -14.23 9.63 8.54
CA LYS A 101 -14.58 10.55 9.63
C LYS A 101 -15.90 10.11 10.22
N PRO A 102 -15.93 9.74 11.50
CA PRO A 102 -17.18 9.35 12.15
C PRO A 102 -18.17 10.53 12.21
N GLU A 103 -19.46 10.21 12.26
CA GLU A 103 -20.51 11.22 12.49
C GLU A 103 -20.23 11.95 13.81
N GLY A 104 -20.34 13.26 13.80
CA GLY A 104 -20.05 14.11 14.97
C GLY A 104 -18.58 14.47 15.17
N SER A 105 -17.68 14.03 14.29
CA SER A 105 -16.31 14.53 14.23
C SER A 105 -16.31 16.05 13.92
N LEU A 106 -15.45 16.82 14.62
CA LEU A 106 -15.29 18.26 14.38
C LEU A 106 -14.89 18.58 12.93
N THR A 107 -14.26 17.63 12.25
CA THR A 107 -13.77 17.77 10.88
C THR A 107 -14.74 17.27 9.81
N SER A 108 -15.85 16.63 10.19
CA SER A 108 -16.82 16.07 9.22
C SER A 108 -17.73 17.10 8.57
N GLY A 109 -17.77 18.34 9.10
CA GLY A 109 -18.64 19.40 8.60
C GLY A 109 -20.16 19.17 8.83
N LEU A 110 -20.54 17.97 9.20
CA LEU A 110 -21.91 17.59 9.52
C LEU A 110 -22.17 17.91 10.99
N LYS A 111 -22.74 19.09 11.28
CA LYS A 111 -23.32 19.40 12.58
C LYS A 111 -24.60 18.58 12.76
N LYS A 112 -24.46 17.29 13.03
CA LYS A 112 -25.59 16.52 13.54
C LYS A 112 -25.74 16.90 15.01
N ASN A 113 -26.90 17.42 15.40
CA ASN A 113 -27.27 17.58 16.82
C ASN A 113 -27.32 16.19 17.45
N MET A 114 -26.17 15.70 17.85
CA MET A 114 -26.09 14.44 18.60
C MET A 114 -26.66 14.73 19.99
N LYS A 115 -27.81 14.17 20.28
CA LYS A 115 -28.30 14.09 21.67
C LYS A 115 -27.20 13.42 22.49
N LYS A 116 -26.77 14.08 23.54
CA LYS A 116 -25.64 13.64 24.37
C LYS A 116 -25.92 12.27 25.03
N TYR A 117 -27.18 11.93 25.22
CA TYR A 117 -27.68 10.62 25.67
C TYR A 117 -29.16 10.45 25.30
N GLU A 118 -29.60 9.22 25.16
CA GLU A 118 -31.01 8.85 25.07
C GLU A 118 -31.51 8.43 26.44
N ILE A 119 -32.70 8.92 26.82
CA ILE A 119 -33.36 8.49 28.05
C ILE A 119 -33.85 7.09 27.82
N TRP A 120 -33.40 6.14 28.68
CA TRP A 120 -33.94 4.79 28.67
C TRP A 120 -35.44 4.83 28.97
N LYS A 121 -36.26 4.22 28.13
CA LYS A 121 -37.68 4.03 28.32
C LYS A 121 -37.91 2.53 28.59
N PRO A 122 -38.55 2.16 29.72
CA PRO A 122 -38.82 0.77 30.00
C PRO A 122 -39.82 0.17 29.01
#